data_dbd12c64046742c4289fe0d46eac7bd5
#
_entry.id   dbd12c64046742c4289fe0d46eac7bd5
#
_cell.length_a   1.000
_cell.length_b   1.000
_cell.length_c   1.000
_cell.angle_alpha   90.00
_cell.angle_beta   90.00
_cell.angle_gamma   90.00
#
_symmetry.space_group_name_H-M   'P 1'
#
loop_
_entity.id
_entity.type
_entity.pdbx_description
1 polymer ?
#
loop_
_entity_poly.entity_id
_entity_poly.type
_entity_poly.pdbx_seq_one_letter_code
_entity_poly.pdbx_strand_id
1 'polypeptide(L)'
;SFIAHDGVFDLRTMMGTTEEIWFTDWDFGGRYWEKNKPSVQKTLRQFNPIEFVDKWNTPILIYQGGKDYRVPIEQGLSAFQAAQLRGVKSKLVYMPDENHWVLKPQTALVWQREFYKWLSETIK
;
A
#
# COMPACT_ATOMS: atom_id res chain seq x y z
N SER A 1 5.23 -11.66 9.82
CA SER A 1 4.80 -10.25 9.93
C SER A 1 5.10 -9.52 8.63
N PHE A 2 4.20 -8.63 8.22
CA PHE A 2 4.41 -7.71 7.10
C PHE A 2 4.65 -6.28 7.59
N ILE A 3 5.45 -5.53 6.84
CA ILE A 3 5.59 -4.08 6.93
C ILE A 3 5.45 -3.53 5.52
N ALA A 4 4.41 -2.74 5.28
CA ALA A 4 4.15 -2.06 4.02
C ALA A 4 4.39 -0.56 4.22
N HIS A 5 5.40 -0.01 3.54
CA HIS A 5 5.66 1.41 3.49
C HIS A 5 5.30 1.91 2.09
N ASP A 6 4.31 2.79 2.03
CA ASP A 6 3.76 3.33 0.79
C ASP A 6 3.46 2.20 -0.23
N GLY A 7 2.82 1.14 0.28
CA GLY A 7 2.51 -0.06 -0.48
C GLY A 7 1.26 0.11 -1.35
N VAL A 8 1.32 -0.38 -2.58
CA VAL A 8 0.15 -0.42 -3.47
C VAL A 8 -0.81 -1.51 -3.01
N PHE A 9 -2.08 -1.16 -2.87
CA PHE A 9 -3.14 -2.06 -2.45
C PHE A 9 -4.15 -2.37 -3.56
N ASP A 10 -4.60 -1.34 -4.28
CA ASP A 10 -5.49 -1.52 -5.44
C ASP A 10 -4.91 -0.84 -6.68
N LEU A 11 -4.48 -1.67 -7.63
CA LEU A 11 -3.89 -1.23 -8.89
C LEU A 11 -4.85 -0.37 -9.72
N ARG A 12 -6.17 -0.61 -9.63
CA ARG A 12 -7.15 0.17 -10.40
C ARG A 12 -7.25 1.60 -9.87
N THR A 13 -7.39 1.74 -8.55
CA THR A 13 -7.44 3.06 -7.91
C THR A 13 -6.13 3.80 -8.10
N MET A 14 -5.00 3.10 -7.93
CA MET A 14 -3.68 3.71 -8.15
C MET A 14 -3.51 4.27 -9.54
N MET A 15 -3.97 3.58 -10.59
CA MET A 15 -3.92 4.10 -11.98
C MET A 15 -4.68 5.41 -12.16
N GLY A 16 -5.66 5.71 -11.30
CA GLY A 16 -6.46 6.92 -11.36
C GLY A 16 -5.97 8.07 -10.49
N THR A 17 -5.05 7.81 -9.56
CA THR A 17 -4.67 8.77 -8.50
C THR A 17 -3.18 9.08 -8.42
N THR A 18 -2.31 8.21 -8.95
CA THR A 18 -0.86 8.43 -8.96
C THR A 18 -0.44 9.58 -9.86
N GLU A 19 0.56 10.35 -9.44
CA GLU A 19 1.24 11.34 -10.29
C GLU A 19 2.06 10.70 -11.43
N GLU A 20 2.47 9.43 -11.23
CA GLU A 20 3.29 8.69 -12.19
C GLU A 20 2.43 7.82 -13.12
N ILE A 21 1.49 8.43 -13.82
CA ILE A 21 0.53 7.72 -14.69
C ILE A 21 1.17 6.88 -15.80
N TRP A 22 2.40 7.24 -16.23
CA TRP A 22 3.15 6.55 -17.27
C TRP A 22 3.60 5.14 -16.83
N PHE A 23 3.90 4.95 -15.55
CA PHE A 23 4.43 3.69 -15.05
C PHE A 23 3.39 2.56 -15.12
N THR A 24 2.11 2.88 -14.99
CA THR A 24 1.04 1.90 -15.11
C THR A 24 0.92 1.33 -16.52
N ASP A 25 1.16 2.14 -17.54
CA ASP A 25 1.20 1.69 -18.94
C ASP A 25 2.40 0.80 -19.20
N TRP A 26 3.54 1.13 -18.60
CA TRP A 26 4.79 0.38 -18.76
C TRP A 26 4.73 -0.96 -18.04
N ASP A 27 4.42 -0.97 -16.74
CA ASP A 27 4.50 -2.17 -15.90
C ASP A 27 3.30 -3.11 -16.10
N PHE A 28 2.11 -2.55 -16.34
CA PHE A 28 0.89 -3.36 -16.50
C PHE A 28 0.47 -3.55 -17.94
N GLY A 29 1.11 -2.84 -18.86
CA GLY A 29 0.87 -2.94 -20.30
C GLY A 29 -0.38 -2.19 -20.77
N GLY A 30 -0.95 -1.30 -19.96
CA GLY A 30 -2.09 -0.46 -20.31
C GLY A 30 -3.02 -0.16 -19.14
N ARG A 31 -4.17 0.41 -19.45
CA ARG A 31 -5.14 0.95 -18.49
C ARG A 31 -6.19 -0.09 -18.07
N TYR A 32 -6.71 0.01 -16.84
CA TYR A 32 -7.68 -0.94 -16.28
C TYR A 32 -9.00 -1.04 -17.10
N TRP A 33 -9.35 0.00 -17.83
CA TRP A 33 -10.56 0.00 -18.70
C TRP A 33 -10.34 -0.62 -20.08
N GLU A 34 -9.10 -0.92 -20.46
CA GLU A 34 -8.79 -1.58 -21.74
C GLU A 34 -9.11 -3.08 -21.68
N LYS A 35 -10.39 -3.40 -21.77
CA LYS A 35 -10.89 -4.78 -21.64
C LYS A 35 -10.41 -5.73 -22.73
N ASN A 36 -9.98 -5.18 -23.86
CA ASN A 36 -9.41 -5.91 -25.00
C ASN A 36 -7.92 -6.26 -24.84
N LYS A 37 -7.28 -5.86 -23.73
CA LYS A 37 -5.88 -6.21 -23.42
C LYS A 37 -5.81 -7.33 -22.36
N PRO A 38 -5.66 -8.61 -22.77
CA PRO A 38 -5.69 -9.74 -21.83
C PRO A 38 -4.60 -9.69 -20.76
N SER A 39 -3.40 -9.16 -21.09
CA SER A 39 -2.29 -9.00 -20.14
C SER A 39 -2.66 -8.09 -18.98
N VAL A 40 -3.24 -6.92 -19.25
CA VAL A 40 -3.69 -5.97 -18.23
C VAL A 40 -4.76 -6.60 -17.34
N GLN A 41 -5.75 -7.25 -17.96
CA GLN A 41 -6.83 -7.89 -17.21
C GLN A 41 -6.33 -9.06 -16.36
N LYS A 42 -5.30 -9.78 -16.81
CA LYS A 42 -4.62 -10.82 -16.03
C LYS A 42 -3.91 -10.22 -14.82
N THR A 43 -3.12 -9.15 -15.02
CA THR A 43 -2.42 -8.46 -13.94
C THR A 43 -3.39 -7.99 -12.86
N LEU A 44 -4.48 -7.34 -13.24
CA LEU A 44 -5.50 -6.83 -12.31
C LEU A 44 -6.25 -7.92 -11.55
N ARG A 45 -6.29 -9.16 -12.04
CA ARG A 45 -6.96 -10.28 -11.36
C ARG A 45 -6.00 -11.15 -10.55
N GLN A 46 -4.75 -11.30 -11.00
CA GLN A 46 -3.82 -12.26 -10.42
C GLN A 46 -2.77 -11.65 -9.51
N PHE A 47 -2.50 -10.34 -9.65
CA PHE A 47 -1.43 -9.65 -8.93
C PHE A 47 -1.90 -8.40 -8.20
N ASN A 48 -3.19 -8.08 -8.22
CA ASN A 48 -3.74 -6.95 -7.49
C ASN A 48 -4.01 -7.37 -6.03
N PRO A 49 -3.35 -6.77 -5.01
CA PRO A 49 -3.47 -7.18 -3.62
C PRO A 49 -4.90 -7.21 -3.08
N ILE A 50 -5.76 -6.28 -3.49
CA ILE A 50 -7.16 -6.18 -3.06
C ILE A 50 -7.96 -7.45 -3.38
N GLU A 51 -7.62 -8.15 -4.47
CA GLU A 51 -8.32 -9.37 -4.90
C GLU A 51 -8.07 -10.57 -3.96
N PHE A 52 -7.14 -10.44 -3.00
CA PHE A 52 -6.71 -11.52 -2.09
C PHE A 52 -6.91 -11.20 -0.61
N VAL A 53 -7.66 -10.15 -0.29
CA VAL A 53 -7.93 -9.73 1.09
C VAL A 53 -8.57 -10.85 1.91
N ASP A 54 -9.39 -11.70 1.28
CA ASP A 54 -10.01 -12.87 1.90
C ASP A 54 -9.00 -13.88 2.48
N LYS A 55 -7.76 -13.88 1.98
CA LYS A 55 -6.66 -14.76 2.41
C LYS A 55 -5.74 -14.13 3.46
N TRP A 56 -5.95 -12.86 3.79
CA TRP A 56 -5.06 -12.16 4.71
C TRP A 56 -5.22 -12.67 6.14
N ASN A 57 -4.10 -13.10 6.73
CA ASN A 57 -4.01 -13.57 8.11
C ASN A 57 -2.71 -13.16 8.81
N THR A 58 -1.79 -12.54 8.08
CA THR A 58 -0.48 -12.14 8.59
C THR A 58 -0.56 -10.73 9.18
N PRO A 59 -0.06 -10.51 10.41
CA PRO A 59 0.02 -9.17 11.00
C PRO A 59 0.71 -8.17 10.08
N ILE A 60 0.14 -6.96 9.94
CA ILE A 60 0.63 -5.95 9.02
C ILE A 60 0.76 -4.57 9.68
N LEU A 61 1.95 -3.97 9.56
CA LEU A 61 2.22 -2.56 9.83
C LEU A 61 2.22 -1.79 8.51
N ILE A 62 1.45 -0.72 8.44
CA ILE A 62 1.34 0.13 7.26
C ILE A 62 1.86 1.51 7.60
N TYR A 63 2.79 2.02 6.80
CA TYR A 63 3.21 3.41 6.80
C TYR A 63 2.64 4.12 5.58
N GLN A 64 2.16 5.35 5.78
CA GLN A 64 1.60 6.16 4.70
C GLN A 64 1.90 7.63 4.90
N GLY A 65 2.55 8.24 3.92
CA GLY A 65 2.73 9.67 3.82
C GLY A 65 1.45 10.39 3.38
N GLY A 66 1.09 11.49 4.04
CA GLY A 66 -0.12 12.24 3.71
C GLY A 66 0.00 13.06 2.41
N LYS A 67 1.24 13.33 1.99
CA LYS A 67 1.58 14.05 0.75
C LYS A 67 2.24 13.12 -0.27
N ASP A 68 1.97 11.83 -0.17
CA ASP A 68 2.42 10.85 -1.16
C ASP A 68 1.47 10.89 -2.36
N TYR A 69 1.97 11.45 -3.46
CA TYR A 69 1.26 11.50 -4.73
C TYR A 69 1.70 10.40 -5.70
N ARG A 70 2.75 9.65 -5.34
CA ARG A 70 3.23 8.49 -6.10
C ARG A 70 2.42 7.25 -5.78
N VAL A 71 2.31 6.92 -4.48
CA VAL A 71 1.40 5.91 -3.95
C VAL A 71 0.41 6.63 -3.02
N PRO A 72 -0.71 7.13 -3.57
CA PRO A 72 -1.61 8.01 -2.86
C PRO A 72 -2.24 7.39 -1.61
N ILE A 73 -2.64 8.28 -0.70
CA ILE A 73 -3.08 7.96 0.66
C ILE A 73 -4.15 6.87 0.74
N GLU A 74 -5.05 6.80 -0.23
CA GLU A 74 -6.12 5.81 -0.24
C GLU A 74 -5.60 4.37 -0.31
N GLN A 75 -4.38 4.15 -0.81
CA GLN A 75 -3.76 2.83 -0.87
C GLN A 75 -3.50 2.30 0.55
N GLY A 76 -2.83 3.09 1.39
CA GLY A 76 -2.57 2.73 2.79
C GLY A 76 -3.85 2.66 3.64
N LEU A 77 -4.76 3.62 3.48
CA LEU A 77 -6.03 3.65 4.22
C LEU A 77 -6.90 2.44 3.88
N SER A 78 -7.03 2.10 2.60
CA SER A 78 -7.85 0.96 2.15
C SER A 78 -7.25 -0.38 2.61
N ALA A 79 -5.93 -0.53 2.55
CA ALA A 79 -5.25 -1.72 3.04
C ALA A 79 -5.45 -1.89 4.56
N PHE A 80 -5.32 -0.80 5.33
CA PHE A 80 -5.54 -0.83 6.77
C PHE A 80 -6.99 -1.17 7.11
N GLN A 81 -7.96 -0.53 6.45
CA GLN A 81 -9.39 -0.82 6.62
C GLN A 81 -9.70 -2.29 6.33
N ALA A 82 -9.16 -2.83 5.23
CA ALA A 82 -9.33 -4.23 4.86
C ALA A 82 -8.80 -5.17 5.94
N ALA A 83 -7.58 -4.92 6.45
CA ALA A 83 -6.97 -5.70 7.52
C ALA A 83 -7.81 -5.67 8.82
N GLN A 84 -8.32 -4.49 9.21
CA GLN A 84 -9.18 -4.32 10.38
C GLN A 84 -10.48 -5.11 10.25
N LEU A 85 -11.17 -4.99 9.12
CA LEU A 85 -12.42 -5.72 8.84
C LEU A 85 -12.23 -7.24 8.81
N ARG A 86 -11.04 -7.69 8.41
CA ARG A 86 -10.67 -9.11 8.44
C ARG A 86 -10.26 -9.61 9.83
N GLY A 87 -10.19 -8.75 10.85
CA GLY A 87 -9.68 -9.10 12.18
C GLY A 87 -8.17 -9.40 12.21
N VAL A 88 -7.44 -8.99 11.19
CA VAL A 88 -5.98 -9.15 11.14
C VAL A 88 -5.33 -8.10 12.05
N LYS A 89 -4.40 -8.54 12.92
CA LYS A 89 -3.61 -7.60 13.74
C LYS A 89 -2.91 -6.61 12.81
N SER A 90 -3.27 -5.34 12.91
CA SER A 90 -2.77 -4.31 12.01
C SER A 90 -2.59 -2.97 12.71
N LYS A 91 -1.67 -2.18 12.18
CA LYS A 91 -1.36 -0.83 12.64
C LYS A 91 -1.10 0.07 11.44
N LEU A 92 -1.65 1.28 11.47
CA LEU A 92 -1.36 2.34 10.53
C LEU A 92 -0.54 3.43 11.24
N VAL A 93 0.61 3.78 10.65
CA VAL A 93 1.40 4.96 11.00
C VAL A 93 1.24 5.98 9.88
N TYR A 94 0.33 6.91 10.10
CA TYR A 94 0.06 8.01 9.17
C TYR A 94 0.95 9.20 9.47
N MET A 95 1.63 9.69 8.44
CA MET A 95 2.60 10.79 8.52
C MET A 95 2.11 11.95 7.63
N PRO A 96 1.28 12.87 8.16
CA PRO A 96 0.52 13.83 7.35
C PRO A 96 1.38 14.78 6.52
N ASP A 97 2.60 15.03 6.97
CA ASP A 97 3.52 15.98 6.34
C ASP A 97 4.67 15.35 5.55
N GLU A 98 4.71 14.03 5.48
CA GLU A 98 5.68 13.30 4.67
C GLU A 98 5.09 12.96 3.29
N ASN A 99 5.99 12.77 2.33
CA ASN A 99 5.65 12.30 0.98
C ASN A 99 5.95 10.79 0.85
N HIS A 100 6.37 10.33 -0.33
CA HIS A 100 6.78 8.95 -0.57
C HIS A 100 8.01 8.51 0.24
N TRP A 101 8.74 9.46 0.79
CA TRP A 101 9.89 9.22 1.68
C TRP A 101 9.69 9.91 3.02
N VAL A 102 10.26 9.33 4.06
CA VAL A 102 10.29 9.95 5.39
C VAL A 102 11.54 10.83 5.47
N LEU A 103 11.39 12.13 5.21
CA LEU A 103 12.49 13.07 5.07
C LEU A 103 12.76 13.89 6.32
N LYS A 104 11.76 14.11 7.17
CA LYS A 104 11.92 14.90 8.41
C LYS A 104 12.56 14.03 9.49
N PRO A 105 13.66 14.50 10.13
CA PRO A 105 14.37 13.70 11.13
C PRO A 105 13.49 13.23 12.30
N GLN A 106 12.57 14.05 12.77
CA GLN A 106 11.66 13.70 13.87
C GLN A 106 10.70 12.58 13.46
N THR A 107 10.18 12.64 12.23
CA THR A 107 9.30 11.60 11.68
C THR A 107 10.08 10.30 11.46
N ALA A 108 11.33 10.39 11.00
CA ALA A 108 12.20 9.23 10.83
C ALA A 108 12.45 8.48 12.14
N LEU A 109 12.63 9.19 13.27
CA LEU A 109 12.76 8.57 14.59
C LEU A 109 11.48 7.82 14.99
N VAL A 110 10.31 8.40 14.73
CA VAL A 110 9.02 7.74 14.98
C VAL A 110 8.88 6.51 14.10
N TRP A 111 9.18 6.63 12.80
CA TRP A 111 9.16 5.54 11.84
C TRP A 111 10.01 4.35 12.31
N GLN A 112 11.27 4.60 12.69
CA GLN A 112 12.18 3.55 13.18
C GLN A 112 11.68 2.89 14.46
N ARG A 113 11.22 3.70 15.43
CA ARG A 113 10.69 3.19 16.69
C ARG A 113 9.51 2.24 16.46
N GLU A 114 8.56 2.65 15.65
CA GLU A 114 7.37 1.86 15.35
C GLU A 114 7.72 0.60 14.54
N PHE A 115 8.70 0.67 13.67
CA PHE A 115 9.24 -0.46 12.93
C PHE A 115 9.77 -1.56 13.85
N TYR A 116 10.73 -1.22 14.73
CA TYR A 116 11.32 -2.20 15.64
C TYR A 116 10.33 -2.69 16.70
N LYS A 117 9.47 -1.81 17.18
CA LYS A 117 8.40 -2.20 18.11
C LYS A 117 7.48 -3.24 17.47
N TRP A 118 7.05 -3.00 16.23
CA TRP A 118 6.20 -3.95 15.50
C TRP A 118 6.87 -5.31 15.32
N LEU A 119 8.13 -5.33 14.95
CA LEU A 119 8.89 -6.58 14.81
C LEU A 119 8.96 -7.35 16.14
N SER A 120 9.27 -6.64 17.24
CA SER A 120 9.34 -7.27 18.58
C SER A 120 7.99 -7.86 19.04
N GLU A 121 6.88 -7.29 18.61
CA GLU A 121 5.53 -7.73 18.97
C GLU A 121 4.99 -8.86 18.08
N THR A 122 5.56 -9.07 16.91
CA THR A 122 4.97 -9.92 15.86
C THR A 122 5.89 -11.00 15.31
N ILE A 123 7.19 -10.93 15.59
CA ILE A 123 8.15 -12.00 15.29
C ILE A 123 8.44 -12.72 16.59
N LYS A 124 8.14 -14.01 16.62
CA LYS A 124 8.47 -14.93 17.72
C LYS A 124 9.65 -15.78 17.31
#